data_046be5f9febb9ae2681af36c81424b0a
#
_entry.id   046be5f9febb9ae2681af36c81424b0a
#
_cell.length_a   1.000
_cell.length_b   1.000
_cell.length_c   1.000
_cell.angle_alpha   90.00
_cell.angle_beta   90.00
_cell.angle_gamma   90.00
#
_symmetry.space_group_name_H-M   'P 1'
#
loop_
_entity.id
_entity.type
_entity.pdbx_description
1 polymer ?
#
loop_
_entity_poly.entity_id
_entity_poly.type
_entity_poly.pdbx_seq_one_letter_code
_entity_poly.pdbx_strand_id
1 'polypeptide(L)'
;YGDCKDFSTLLIVLLKAANINAYPVAIDWSSQFNQYPIPNPASFNHAIVYIPKWKMFLNPTNSMAPFNTLDTYLAGKFALIIKPNSEVKFTPKNNPSRNFVGYNSKIFLSESGSMKGTENITYFGTSSELPRSILSTQPSEIIVEQELQKDNLTGFGKITSSSTSNLIGPLKIKATWNVPNAFYMSNNTELFLSPPYGVSLFHMSNLNTYINYGRLWPMIIGAKSFQWTQILNFPEKFKIKYIPKNVSIENKAGRFKTTWKRSGTHQITIVKSLEISHDIYPANQYKPLRRVLLAALQSKQQMIVLSKN
;
A
#
# COMPACT_ATOMS: atom_id res chain seq x y z
N TYR A 1 -0.58 -19.29 -23.60
CA TYR A 1 -0.64 -17.92 -24.12
C TYR A 1 -2.09 -17.56 -24.33
N GLY A 2 -2.54 -16.43 -23.78
CA GLY A 2 -3.91 -15.95 -23.93
C GLY A 2 -4.07 -14.53 -23.42
N ASP A 3 -5.13 -13.85 -23.89
CA ASP A 3 -5.51 -12.52 -23.41
C ASP A 3 -6.62 -12.62 -22.32
N CYS A 4 -7.19 -11.50 -21.95
CA CYS A 4 -8.25 -11.45 -20.92
C CYS A 4 -9.49 -12.27 -21.29
N LYS A 5 -9.80 -12.43 -22.59
CA LYS A 5 -10.94 -13.23 -23.06
C LYS A 5 -10.65 -14.71 -22.89
N ASP A 6 -9.42 -15.15 -23.21
CA ASP A 6 -9.01 -16.55 -23.07
C ASP A 6 -9.03 -16.99 -21.59
N PHE A 7 -8.43 -16.17 -20.69
CA PHE A 7 -8.44 -16.46 -19.26
C PHE A 7 -9.86 -16.44 -18.66
N SER A 8 -10.70 -15.51 -19.08
CA SER A 8 -12.10 -15.46 -18.63
C SER A 8 -12.89 -16.66 -19.12
N THR A 9 -12.72 -17.07 -20.37
CA THR A 9 -13.37 -18.25 -20.95
C THR A 9 -12.93 -19.53 -20.24
N LEU A 10 -11.61 -19.70 -20.00
CA LEU A 10 -11.07 -20.84 -19.28
C LEU A 10 -11.66 -20.93 -17.87
N LEU A 11 -11.67 -19.82 -17.13
CA LEU A 11 -12.25 -19.80 -15.78
C LEU A 11 -13.74 -20.16 -15.79
N ILE A 12 -14.53 -19.64 -16.75
CA ILE A 12 -15.96 -19.99 -16.87
C ILE A 12 -16.16 -21.49 -17.15
N VAL A 13 -15.34 -22.09 -18.01
CA VAL A 13 -15.40 -23.54 -18.33
C VAL A 13 -15.06 -24.35 -17.07
N LEU A 14 -14.02 -24.00 -16.34
CA LEU A 14 -13.64 -24.67 -15.08
C LEU A 14 -14.74 -24.54 -14.01
N LEU A 15 -15.33 -23.35 -13.84
CA LEU A 15 -16.45 -23.13 -12.93
C LEU A 15 -17.67 -23.96 -13.33
N LYS A 16 -18.00 -24.03 -14.63
CA LYS A 16 -19.08 -24.86 -15.15
C LYS A 16 -18.86 -26.35 -14.87
N ALA A 17 -17.64 -26.84 -15.03
CA ALA A 17 -17.29 -28.22 -14.66
C ALA A 17 -17.46 -28.51 -13.15
N ALA A 18 -17.34 -27.48 -12.32
CA ALA A 18 -17.61 -27.52 -10.87
C ALA A 18 -19.09 -27.21 -10.52
N ASN A 19 -20.02 -27.21 -11.49
CA ASN A 19 -21.44 -26.85 -11.31
C ASN A 19 -21.67 -25.43 -10.76
N ILE A 20 -20.79 -24.48 -11.11
CA ILE A 20 -20.89 -23.07 -10.76
C ILE A 20 -21.18 -22.27 -12.01
N ASN A 21 -22.37 -21.62 -12.04
CA ASN A 21 -22.72 -20.73 -13.14
C ASN A 21 -21.91 -19.45 -13.08
N ALA A 22 -21.29 -19.08 -14.20
CA ALA A 22 -20.52 -17.87 -14.35
C ALA A 22 -20.72 -17.28 -15.76
N TYR A 23 -20.56 -15.98 -15.88
CA TYR A 23 -20.76 -15.24 -17.13
C TYR A 23 -19.58 -14.35 -17.46
N PRO A 24 -19.25 -14.18 -18.74
CA PRO A 24 -18.27 -13.18 -19.15
C PRO A 24 -18.81 -11.77 -18.92
N VAL A 25 -17.92 -10.86 -18.63
CA VAL A 25 -18.22 -9.45 -18.38
C VAL A 25 -17.30 -8.59 -19.20
N ALA A 26 -17.90 -7.70 -20.00
CA ALA A 26 -17.16 -6.65 -20.69
C ALA A 26 -17.05 -5.43 -19.78
N ILE A 27 -15.83 -4.90 -19.63
CA ILE A 27 -15.49 -3.79 -18.72
C ILE A 27 -14.37 -2.95 -19.33
N ASP A 28 -14.28 -1.69 -18.92
CA ASP A 28 -13.14 -0.85 -19.26
C ASP A 28 -12.07 -0.90 -18.16
N TRP A 29 -10.89 -1.40 -18.51
CA TRP A 29 -9.70 -1.40 -17.64
C TRP A 29 -8.78 -0.23 -17.97
N SER A 30 -9.25 0.98 -17.71
CA SER A 30 -8.52 2.21 -17.95
C SER A 30 -8.80 3.23 -16.85
N SER A 31 -8.25 4.42 -17.00
CA SER A 31 -8.55 5.55 -16.11
C SER A 31 -9.89 6.25 -16.39
N GLN A 32 -10.66 5.79 -17.36
CA GLN A 32 -11.96 6.36 -17.69
C GLN A 32 -13.08 5.74 -16.85
N PHE A 33 -13.91 6.58 -16.25
CA PHE A 33 -15.05 6.16 -15.42
C PHE A 33 -16.39 6.73 -15.91
N ASN A 34 -16.37 7.44 -17.03
CA ASN A 34 -17.58 8.01 -17.62
C ASN A 34 -18.29 6.98 -18.49
N GLN A 35 -19.60 6.89 -18.32
CA GLN A 35 -20.45 6.20 -19.26
C GLN A 35 -20.66 7.08 -20.48
N TYR A 36 -20.54 6.50 -21.66
CA TYR A 36 -20.98 7.17 -22.87
C TYR A 36 -22.51 7.13 -22.94
N PRO A 37 -23.18 8.21 -23.33
CA PRO A 37 -24.64 8.25 -23.44
C PRO A 37 -25.19 7.32 -24.54
N ILE A 38 -24.34 6.96 -25.50
CA ILE A 38 -24.66 6.01 -26.58
C ILE A 38 -23.86 4.73 -26.36
N PRO A 39 -24.50 3.54 -26.40
CA PRO A 39 -23.80 2.27 -26.32
C PRO A 39 -22.71 2.17 -27.38
N ASN A 40 -21.46 1.97 -26.93
CA ASN A 40 -20.31 1.86 -27.81
C ASN A 40 -19.47 0.65 -27.40
N PRO A 41 -19.33 -0.37 -28.26
CA PRO A 41 -18.49 -1.54 -27.96
C PRO A 41 -17.03 -1.17 -27.68
N ALA A 42 -16.50 -0.10 -28.27
CA ALA A 42 -15.14 0.40 -28.02
C ALA A 42 -14.95 0.96 -26.60
N SER A 43 -16.03 1.09 -25.82
CA SER A 43 -15.96 1.44 -24.38
C SER A 43 -15.43 0.29 -23.51
N PHE A 44 -15.27 -0.90 -24.06
CA PHE A 44 -14.80 -2.08 -23.34
C PHE A 44 -13.48 -2.57 -23.93
N ASN A 45 -12.47 -2.63 -23.11
CA ASN A 45 -11.14 -3.09 -23.52
C ASN A 45 -10.65 -4.30 -22.70
N HIS A 46 -11.48 -4.82 -21.79
CA HIS A 46 -11.13 -5.93 -20.90
C HIS A 46 -12.30 -6.87 -20.67
N ALA A 47 -11.99 -8.12 -20.35
CA ALA A 47 -12.95 -9.17 -20.00
C ALA A 47 -12.62 -9.73 -18.61
N ILE A 48 -13.66 -9.84 -17.78
CA ILE A 48 -13.62 -10.46 -16.46
C ILE A 48 -14.78 -11.44 -16.31
N VAL A 49 -14.92 -12.06 -15.13
CA VAL A 49 -15.94 -13.09 -14.87
C VAL A 49 -16.87 -12.64 -13.75
N TYR A 50 -18.18 -12.88 -13.93
CA TYR A 50 -19.19 -12.67 -12.89
C TYR A 50 -19.83 -13.99 -12.44
N ILE A 51 -19.88 -14.23 -11.13
CA ILE A 51 -20.53 -15.39 -10.51
C ILE A 51 -21.79 -14.93 -9.78
N PRO A 52 -23.02 -15.18 -10.31
CA PRO A 52 -24.26 -14.66 -9.74
C PRO A 52 -24.55 -15.15 -8.33
N LYS A 53 -24.28 -16.43 -8.06
CA LYS A 53 -24.51 -17.07 -6.75
C LYS A 53 -23.87 -16.31 -5.59
N TRP A 54 -22.70 -15.71 -5.82
CA TRP A 54 -21.95 -14.96 -4.81
C TRP A 54 -21.89 -13.47 -5.08
N LYS A 55 -22.56 -12.99 -6.15
CA LYS A 55 -22.49 -11.58 -6.60
C LYS A 55 -21.02 -11.12 -6.77
N MET A 56 -20.15 -12.01 -7.25
CA MET A 56 -18.72 -11.84 -7.26
C MET A 56 -18.20 -11.57 -8.67
N PHE A 57 -17.29 -10.61 -8.78
CA PHE A 57 -16.51 -10.35 -9.98
C PHE A 57 -15.07 -10.85 -9.76
N LEU A 58 -14.50 -11.51 -10.76
CA LEU A 58 -13.14 -12.04 -10.74
C LEU A 58 -12.37 -11.59 -11.99
N ASN A 59 -11.15 -11.09 -11.80
CA ASN A 59 -10.22 -10.80 -12.89
C ASN A 59 -9.18 -11.92 -13.01
N PRO A 60 -9.35 -12.88 -13.93
CA PRO A 60 -8.46 -14.03 -14.05
C PRO A 60 -7.10 -13.71 -14.70
N THR A 61 -6.91 -12.51 -15.23
CA THR A 61 -5.63 -12.07 -15.79
C THR A 61 -4.64 -11.56 -14.75
N ASN A 62 -5.11 -11.25 -13.53
CA ASN A 62 -4.24 -10.83 -12.44
C ASN A 62 -3.89 -12.03 -11.54
N SER A 63 -2.76 -12.68 -11.82
CA SER A 63 -2.29 -13.84 -11.09
C SER A 63 -1.88 -13.57 -9.63
N MET A 64 -1.76 -12.29 -9.24
CA MET A 64 -1.41 -11.87 -7.87
C MET A 64 -2.59 -11.32 -7.08
N ALA A 65 -3.78 -11.21 -7.71
CA ALA A 65 -4.98 -10.71 -7.04
C ALA A 65 -5.47 -11.69 -5.96
N PRO A 66 -5.59 -11.26 -4.71
CA PRO A 66 -6.22 -12.07 -3.67
C PRO A 66 -7.66 -12.43 -4.05
N PHE A 67 -8.10 -13.59 -3.60
CA PHE A 67 -9.47 -14.06 -3.86
C PHE A 67 -10.51 -13.02 -3.44
N ASN A 68 -11.51 -12.80 -4.28
CA ASN A 68 -12.59 -11.84 -4.08
C ASN A 68 -12.12 -10.38 -3.97
N THR A 69 -11.08 -10.02 -4.70
CA THR A 69 -10.65 -8.63 -4.88
C THR A 69 -10.66 -8.24 -6.36
N LEU A 70 -10.81 -6.96 -6.61
CA LEU A 70 -10.61 -6.35 -7.93
C LEU A 70 -9.58 -5.24 -7.79
N ASP A 71 -8.69 -5.14 -8.77
CA ASP A 71 -7.72 -4.06 -8.79
C ASP A 71 -8.41 -2.67 -8.88
N THR A 72 -7.65 -1.63 -8.55
CA THR A 72 -8.17 -0.27 -8.44
C THR A 72 -8.86 0.23 -9.72
N TYR A 73 -8.38 -0.19 -10.90
CA TYR A 73 -8.94 0.25 -12.17
C TYR A 73 -10.20 -0.48 -12.59
N LEU A 74 -10.54 -1.57 -11.92
CA LEU A 74 -11.77 -2.34 -12.13
C LEU A 74 -12.81 -2.08 -11.03
N ALA A 75 -12.45 -1.39 -9.94
CA ALA A 75 -13.35 -1.12 -8.82
C ALA A 75 -14.31 0.05 -9.12
N GLY A 76 -15.60 -0.12 -8.84
CA GLY A 76 -16.63 0.89 -9.05
C GLY A 76 -16.92 1.21 -10.52
N LYS A 77 -16.58 0.30 -11.44
CA LYS A 77 -16.74 0.45 -12.89
C LYS A 77 -18.10 -0.06 -13.40
N PHE A 78 -18.56 0.56 -14.46
CA PHE A 78 -19.65 0.04 -15.29
C PHE A 78 -19.20 -1.27 -15.93
N ALA A 79 -20.03 -2.31 -15.82
CA ALA A 79 -19.73 -3.66 -16.27
C ALA A 79 -20.97 -4.25 -16.99
N LEU A 80 -20.78 -4.77 -18.19
CA LEU A 80 -21.81 -5.45 -18.96
C LEU A 80 -21.65 -6.97 -18.80
N ILE A 81 -22.57 -7.60 -18.07
CA ILE A 81 -22.62 -9.06 -17.93
C ILE A 81 -23.28 -9.64 -19.17
N ILE A 82 -22.55 -10.49 -19.90
CA ILE A 82 -22.96 -11.07 -21.16
C ILE A 82 -23.65 -12.42 -20.88
N LYS A 83 -24.98 -12.42 -21.00
CA LYS A 83 -25.87 -13.58 -20.82
C LYS A 83 -27.10 -13.42 -21.72
N PRO A 84 -28.01 -14.42 -21.89
CA PRO A 84 -29.17 -14.31 -22.78
C PRO A 84 -29.97 -13.01 -22.61
N ASN A 85 -30.20 -12.57 -21.39
CA ASN A 85 -30.70 -11.23 -21.08
C ASN A 85 -29.56 -10.46 -20.42
N SER A 86 -28.73 -9.80 -21.23
CA SER A 86 -27.57 -9.04 -20.76
C SER A 86 -27.96 -8.05 -19.65
N GLU A 87 -27.09 -7.92 -18.65
CA GLU A 87 -27.34 -7.13 -17.46
C GLU A 87 -26.19 -6.16 -17.22
N VAL A 88 -26.51 -4.94 -16.83
CA VAL A 88 -25.55 -3.93 -16.42
C VAL A 88 -25.44 -3.90 -14.90
N LYS A 89 -24.23 -3.92 -14.39
CA LYS A 89 -23.91 -3.71 -12.98
C LYS A 89 -22.70 -2.79 -12.82
N PHE A 90 -22.56 -2.25 -11.62
CA PHE A 90 -21.28 -1.66 -11.21
C PHE A 90 -20.48 -2.68 -10.41
N THR A 91 -19.21 -2.77 -10.69
CA THR A 91 -18.29 -3.58 -9.87
C THR A 91 -18.19 -2.99 -8.46
N PRO A 92 -17.91 -3.81 -7.44
CA PRO A 92 -17.71 -3.31 -6.08
C PRO A 92 -16.61 -2.27 -6.00
N LYS A 93 -16.80 -1.25 -5.15
CA LYS A 93 -15.73 -0.32 -4.77
C LYS A 93 -14.81 -0.98 -3.75
N ASN A 94 -13.55 -0.58 -3.76
CA ASN A 94 -12.62 -1.00 -2.73
C ASN A 94 -12.99 -0.42 -1.35
N ASN A 95 -12.63 -1.15 -0.32
CA ASN A 95 -12.83 -0.73 1.07
C ASN A 95 -11.47 -0.60 1.77
N PRO A 96 -11.15 0.57 2.36
CA PRO A 96 -9.87 0.77 3.05
C PRO A 96 -9.59 -0.28 4.13
N SER A 97 -10.62 -0.77 4.83
CA SER A 97 -10.43 -1.78 5.88
C SER A 97 -10.08 -3.17 5.35
N ARG A 98 -10.40 -3.47 4.09
CA ARG A 98 -10.04 -4.72 3.41
C ARG A 98 -8.72 -4.61 2.64
N ASN A 99 -8.33 -3.40 2.26
CA ASN A 99 -7.06 -3.09 1.62
C ASN A 99 -6.11 -2.41 2.63
N PHE A 100 -5.76 -3.17 3.65
CA PHE A 100 -5.01 -2.68 4.80
C PHE A 100 -3.56 -3.17 4.79
N VAL A 101 -2.65 -2.32 5.24
CA VAL A 101 -1.25 -2.68 5.48
C VAL A 101 -0.86 -2.31 6.89
N GLY A 102 -0.41 -3.31 7.66
CA GLY A 102 0.11 -3.13 9.01
C GLY A 102 1.61 -3.34 9.07
N TYR A 103 2.34 -2.36 9.59
CA TYR A 103 3.79 -2.41 9.84
C TYR A 103 4.06 -2.36 11.32
N ASN A 104 4.84 -3.31 11.82
CA ASN A 104 5.36 -3.27 13.18
C ASN A 104 6.87 -3.42 13.11
N SER A 105 7.62 -2.40 13.49
CA SER A 105 9.07 -2.38 13.46
C SER A 105 9.68 -2.08 14.82
N LYS A 106 10.83 -2.71 15.10
CA LYS A 106 11.72 -2.38 16.21
C LYS A 106 13.06 -1.98 15.61
N ILE A 107 13.51 -0.80 15.94
CA ILE A 107 14.74 -0.20 15.44
C ILE A 107 15.67 0.04 16.62
N PHE A 108 16.92 -0.33 16.48
CA PHE A 108 17.97 -0.20 17.49
C PHE A 108 19.12 0.62 16.91
N LEU A 109 19.43 1.73 17.55
CA LEU A 109 20.62 2.51 17.29
C LEU A 109 21.77 1.99 18.14
N SER A 110 23.00 2.04 17.60
CA SER A 110 24.23 1.78 18.38
C SER A 110 24.96 3.08 18.70
N GLU A 111 25.89 3.02 19.63
CA GLU A 111 26.81 4.13 19.91
C GLU A 111 27.80 4.41 18.78
N SER A 112 28.10 3.40 17.99
CA SER A 112 29.01 3.48 16.83
C SER A 112 28.40 4.06 15.57
N GLY A 113 27.08 4.43 15.59
CA GLY A 113 26.41 4.99 14.42
C GLY A 113 25.73 3.98 13.52
N SER A 114 25.65 2.71 13.94
CA SER A 114 24.89 1.71 13.21
C SER A 114 23.40 1.67 13.62
N MET A 115 22.58 1.14 12.73
CA MET A 115 21.15 0.94 12.97
C MET A 115 20.74 -0.46 12.53
N LYS A 116 19.93 -1.12 13.35
CA LYS A 116 19.36 -2.45 13.04
C LYS A 116 17.84 -2.41 13.18
N GLY A 117 17.15 -3.06 12.26
CA GLY A 117 15.70 -3.16 12.31
C GLY A 117 15.19 -4.59 12.19
N THR A 118 14.07 -4.83 12.85
CA THR A 118 13.25 -6.04 12.68
C THR A 118 11.82 -5.63 12.41
N GLU A 119 11.18 -6.24 11.43
CA GLU A 119 9.86 -5.82 10.96
C GLU A 119 8.93 -7.00 10.75
N ASN A 120 7.66 -6.80 11.10
CA ASN A 120 6.57 -7.68 10.74
C ASN A 120 5.55 -6.86 9.96
N ILE A 121 5.32 -7.24 8.72
CA ILE A 121 4.44 -6.51 7.81
C ILE A 121 3.33 -7.46 7.36
N THR A 122 2.10 -6.97 7.33
CA THR A 122 0.95 -7.75 6.87
C THR A 122 0.18 -6.93 5.85
N TYR A 123 0.00 -7.51 4.66
CA TYR A 123 -0.75 -6.90 3.55
C TYR A 123 -2.06 -7.65 3.34
N PHE A 124 -3.17 -6.93 3.31
CA PHE A 124 -4.50 -7.44 3.02
C PHE A 124 -5.04 -6.89 1.71
N GLY A 125 -5.86 -7.68 1.04
CA GLY A 125 -6.55 -7.28 -0.19
C GLY A 125 -5.59 -6.89 -1.31
N THR A 126 -6.02 -5.96 -2.16
CA THR A 126 -5.24 -5.49 -3.32
C THR A 126 -3.90 -4.87 -2.93
N SER A 127 -3.73 -4.42 -1.70
CA SER A 127 -2.44 -3.92 -1.19
C SER A 127 -1.34 -5.00 -1.19
N SER A 128 -1.69 -6.29 -1.29
CA SER A 128 -0.72 -7.39 -1.33
C SER A 128 -0.23 -7.76 -2.74
N GLU A 129 -0.86 -7.26 -3.81
CA GLU A 129 -0.55 -7.66 -5.19
C GLU A 129 0.89 -7.31 -5.59
N LEU A 130 1.26 -6.04 -5.46
CA LEU A 130 2.62 -5.60 -5.78
C LEU A 130 3.69 -6.27 -4.91
N PRO A 131 3.54 -6.35 -3.57
CA PRO A 131 4.47 -7.10 -2.72
C PRO A 131 4.63 -8.57 -3.11
N ARG A 132 3.53 -9.26 -3.48
CA ARG A 132 3.60 -10.65 -3.97
C ARG A 132 4.42 -10.75 -5.24
N SER A 133 4.20 -9.87 -6.19
CA SER A 133 4.95 -9.82 -7.45
C SER A 133 6.44 -9.59 -7.21
N ILE A 134 6.80 -8.60 -6.39
CA ILE A 134 8.20 -8.28 -6.06
C ILE A 134 8.88 -9.49 -5.42
N LEU A 135 8.27 -10.08 -4.40
CA LEU A 135 8.84 -11.22 -3.66
C LEU A 135 8.92 -12.51 -4.47
N SER A 136 8.12 -12.65 -5.54
CA SER A 136 8.20 -13.81 -6.43
C SER A 136 9.26 -13.68 -7.53
N THR A 137 9.78 -12.49 -7.77
CA THR A 137 10.67 -12.19 -8.89
C THR A 137 12.06 -11.70 -8.48
N GLN A 138 12.23 -11.25 -7.25
CA GLN A 138 13.49 -10.65 -6.80
C GLN A 138 14.06 -11.35 -5.56
N PRO A 139 15.39 -11.48 -5.43
CA PRO A 139 16.03 -11.95 -4.21
C PRO A 139 15.79 -11.03 -3.02
N SER A 140 15.63 -11.61 -1.84
CA SER A 140 15.28 -10.87 -0.61
C SER A 140 16.30 -9.80 -0.23
N GLU A 141 17.57 -10.06 -0.47
CA GLU A 141 18.72 -9.17 -0.18
C GLU A 141 18.66 -7.90 -1.05
N ILE A 142 18.35 -8.08 -2.33
CA ILE A 142 18.19 -6.96 -3.28
C ILE A 142 17.00 -6.08 -2.90
N ILE A 143 15.89 -6.70 -2.50
CA ILE A 143 14.72 -5.95 -2.05
C ILE A 143 15.06 -5.10 -0.82
N VAL A 144 15.74 -5.68 0.18
CA VAL A 144 16.13 -4.96 1.40
C VAL A 144 17.03 -3.77 1.06
N GLU A 145 18.03 -3.97 0.22
CA GLU A 145 18.94 -2.90 -0.19
C GLU A 145 18.18 -1.76 -0.88
N GLN A 146 17.32 -2.07 -1.85
CA GLN A 146 16.51 -1.08 -2.57
C GLN A 146 15.54 -0.33 -1.65
N GLU A 147 14.92 -1.00 -0.69
CA GLU A 147 14.01 -0.36 0.25
C GLU A 147 14.74 0.59 1.22
N LEU A 148 15.90 0.19 1.73
CA LEU A 148 16.74 1.05 2.58
C LEU A 148 17.23 2.29 1.83
N GLN A 149 17.60 2.15 0.55
CA GLN A 149 18.01 3.27 -0.30
C GLN A 149 16.93 4.35 -0.44
N LYS A 150 15.64 3.99 -0.37
CA LYS A 150 14.54 4.98 -0.37
C LYS A 150 14.53 5.89 0.87
N ASP A 151 15.17 5.46 1.94
CA ASP A 151 15.43 6.25 3.15
C ASP A 151 16.85 6.85 3.18
N ASN A 152 17.58 6.80 2.05
CA ASN A 152 18.99 7.21 1.91
C ASN A 152 19.92 6.42 2.85
N LEU A 153 19.63 5.16 3.09
CA LEU A 153 20.43 4.26 3.91
C LEU A 153 21.11 3.21 3.04
N THR A 154 22.37 2.93 3.32
CA THR A 154 23.12 1.83 2.70
C THR A 154 23.26 0.70 3.71
N GLY A 155 22.62 -0.42 3.44
CA GLY A 155 22.56 -1.54 4.38
C GLY A 155 22.23 -2.85 3.69
N PHE A 156 22.11 -3.89 4.48
CA PHE A 156 21.81 -5.24 4.03
C PHE A 156 20.84 -5.93 4.98
N GLY A 157 20.25 -7.03 4.54
CA GLY A 157 19.30 -7.77 5.37
C GLY A 157 18.64 -8.91 4.63
N LYS A 158 17.57 -9.44 5.21
CA LYS A 158 16.81 -10.56 4.65
C LYS A 158 15.31 -10.39 4.88
N ILE A 159 14.55 -10.95 3.94
CA ILE A 159 13.09 -11.07 4.03
C ILE A 159 12.73 -12.55 4.03
N THR A 160 11.77 -12.90 4.87
CA THR A 160 11.00 -14.15 4.77
C THR A 160 9.52 -13.81 4.66
N SER A 161 8.77 -14.56 3.86
CA SER A 161 7.35 -14.31 3.66
C SER A 161 6.53 -15.59 3.74
N SER A 162 5.23 -15.43 3.99
CA SER A 162 4.27 -16.48 3.66
C SER A 162 4.26 -16.72 2.14
N SER A 163 3.69 -17.84 1.69
CA SER A 163 3.62 -18.14 0.26
C SER A 163 2.99 -16.97 -0.53
N THR A 164 3.70 -16.51 -1.57
CA THR A 164 3.21 -15.47 -2.48
C THR A 164 2.07 -15.97 -3.36
N SER A 165 1.97 -17.28 -3.60
CA SER A 165 0.90 -17.94 -4.39
C SER A 165 -0.36 -18.26 -3.58
N ASN A 166 -0.32 -18.16 -2.23
CA ASN A 166 -1.54 -18.31 -1.43
C ASN A 166 -2.36 -17.02 -1.45
N LEU A 167 -3.36 -16.97 -2.32
CA LEU A 167 -4.21 -15.79 -2.54
C LEU A 167 -5.42 -15.70 -1.62
N ILE A 168 -5.65 -16.67 -0.73
CA ILE A 168 -6.82 -16.70 0.17
C ILE A 168 -6.57 -15.86 1.42
N GLY A 169 -5.34 -15.79 1.88
CA GLY A 169 -4.97 -15.08 3.11
C GLY A 169 -4.09 -13.84 2.89
N PRO A 170 -3.81 -13.12 3.97
CA PRO A 170 -2.89 -11.99 3.90
C PRO A 170 -1.48 -12.44 3.57
N LEU A 171 -0.74 -11.60 2.87
CA LEU A 171 0.70 -11.75 2.73
C LEU A 171 1.38 -11.24 4.01
N LYS A 172 2.12 -12.12 4.68
CA LYS A 172 2.90 -11.78 5.88
C LYS A 172 4.38 -11.79 5.54
N ILE A 173 5.08 -10.76 5.98
CA ILE A 173 6.51 -10.55 5.75
C ILE A 173 7.19 -10.35 7.11
N LYS A 174 8.35 -11.01 7.27
CA LYS A 174 9.31 -10.69 8.34
C LYS A 174 10.58 -10.23 7.68
N ALA A 175 11.08 -9.06 8.07
CA ALA A 175 12.34 -8.52 7.57
C ALA A 175 13.29 -8.23 8.72
N THR A 176 14.58 -8.40 8.45
CA THR A 176 15.66 -7.94 9.31
C THR A 176 16.66 -7.19 8.47
N TRP A 177 17.19 -6.09 8.99
CA TRP A 177 18.15 -5.28 8.26
C TRP A 177 19.19 -4.65 9.19
N ASN A 178 20.34 -4.31 8.62
CA ASN A 178 21.43 -3.66 9.30
C ASN A 178 22.04 -2.58 8.39
N VAL A 179 22.26 -1.40 8.95
CA VAL A 179 22.91 -0.25 8.33
C VAL A 179 24.12 0.11 9.18
N PRO A 180 25.34 -0.26 8.75
CA PRO A 180 26.55 -0.05 9.56
C PRO A 180 26.84 1.42 9.87
N ASN A 181 26.59 2.31 8.92
CA ASN A 181 26.87 3.74 9.01
C ASN A 181 25.57 4.54 8.78
N ALA A 182 24.59 4.37 9.67
CA ALA A 182 23.29 5.02 9.54
C ALA A 182 23.32 6.50 9.89
N PHE A 183 24.21 6.91 10.79
CA PHE A 183 24.41 8.30 11.19
C PHE A 183 25.83 8.54 11.69
N TYR A 184 26.26 9.77 11.57
CA TYR A 184 27.55 10.23 12.09
C TYR A 184 27.31 11.19 13.26
N MET A 185 28.02 10.97 14.35
CA MET A 185 28.16 11.96 15.42
C MET A 185 29.62 12.44 15.39
N SER A 186 29.87 13.54 14.69
CA SER A 186 31.12 14.27 14.86
C SER A 186 31.17 14.90 16.25
N ASN A 187 32.03 15.87 16.52
CA ASN A 187 32.09 16.57 17.82
C ASN A 187 30.79 17.25 18.29
N ASN A 188 29.68 17.07 17.55
CA ASN A 188 28.36 17.53 17.92
C ASN A 188 27.76 16.66 19.02
N THR A 189 27.22 17.29 20.04
CA THR A 189 26.53 16.65 21.15
C THR A 189 25.12 16.18 20.79
N GLU A 190 24.63 16.50 19.59
CA GLU A 190 23.25 16.25 19.16
C GLU A 190 23.16 15.42 17.89
N LEU A 191 22.22 14.48 17.86
CA LEU A 191 21.84 13.69 16.71
C LEU A 191 20.43 14.06 16.26
N PHE A 192 20.31 14.55 15.03
CA PHE A 192 19.02 14.75 14.35
C PHE A 192 18.71 13.51 13.53
N LEU A 193 17.63 12.82 13.87
CA LEU A 193 17.28 11.54 13.26
C LEU A 193 15.82 11.55 12.78
N SER A 194 15.63 11.29 11.49
CA SER A 194 14.34 10.91 10.94
C SER A 194 14.23 9.38 10.96
N PRO A 195 13.32 8.79 11.74
CA PRO A 195 13.19 7.33 11.79
C PRO A 195 12.86 6.75 10.41
N PRO A 196 13.63 5.77 9.91
CA PRO A 196 13.39 5.19 8.59
C PRO A 196 12.11 4.37 8.56
N TYR A 197 11.53 4.20 7.36
CA TYR A 197 10.43 3.27 7.14
C TYR A 197 10.91 1.82 7.02
N GLY A 198 12.22 1.62 6.83
CA GLY A 198 12.82 0.30 6.69
C GLY A 198 12.39 -0.43 5.43
N VAL A 199 12.16 -1.74 5.53
CA VAL A 199 11.77 -2.60 4.41
C VAL A 199 10.26 -2.52 4.20
N SER A 200 9.79 -1.37 3.75
CA SER A 200 8.38 -1.11 3.45
C SER A 200 8.17 -1.13 1.94
N LEU A 201 7.63 -2.22 1.39
CA LEU A 201 7.32 -2.31 -0.04
C LEU A 201 6.26 -1.28 -0.52
N PHE A 202 5.73 -0.50 0.39
CA PHE A 202 5.02 0.75 0.14
C PHE A 202 5.75 1.89 0.84
N HIS A 203 6.34 2.77 0.07
CA HIS A 203 7.03 3.93 0.59
C HIS A 203 6.17 5.19 0.49
N MET A 204 6.18 6.03 1.55
CA MET A 204 5.40 7.29 1.56
C MET A 204 5.76 8.23 0.41
N SER A 205 7.00 8.20 -0.09
CA SER A 205 7.40 9.01 -1.25
C SER A 205 6.60 8.71 -2.52
N ASN A 206 6.01 7.52 -2.63
CA ASN A 206 5.13 7.17 -3.76
C ASN A 206 3.89 8.08 -3.82
N LEU A 207 3.54 8.74 -2.70
CA LEU A 207 2.46 9.70 -2.66
C LEU A 207 2.79 11.02 -3.37
N ASN A 208 4.07 11.29 -3.66
CA ASN A 208 4.49 12.51 -4.37
C ASN A 208 3.81 12.66 -5.74
N THR A 209 3.56 11.55 -6.43
CA THR A 209 2.87 11.54 -7.73
C THR A 209 1.43 12.05 -7.65
N TYR A 210 0.84 12.06 -6.45
CA TYR A 210 -0.56 12.43 -6.22
C TYR A 210 -0.74 13.83 -5.65
N ILE A 211 0.33 14.60 -5.38
CA ILE A 211 0.22 15.92 -4.71
C ILE A 211 0.45 17.13 -5.63
N ASN A 212 0.54 16.92 -6.94
CA ASN A 212 0.73 18.00 -7.91
C ASN A 212 -0.34 19.09 -7.78
N TYR A 213 0.03 20.33 -8.15
CA TYR A 213 -0.88 21.47 -8.09
C TYR A 213 -1.90 21.42 -9.23
N GLY A 214 -3.17 21.59 -8.86
CA GLY A 214 -4.27 21.67 -9.82
C GLY A 214 -4.57 20.34 -10.50
N ARG A 215 -5.84 19.97 -10.56
CA ARG A 215 -6.29 18.82 -11.37
C ARG A 215 -7.55 19.20 -12.12
N LEU A 216 -7.56 18.87 -13.40
CA LEU A 216 -8.72 19.00 -14.27
C LEU A 216 -9.50 17.70 -14.36
N TRP A 217 -8.82 16.56 -14.15
CA TRP A 217 -9.36 15.21 -14.31
C TRP A 217 -9.45 14.47 -12.98
N PRO A 218 -10.38 13.51 -12.85
CA PRO A 218 -10.44 12.63 -11.70
C PRO A 218 -9.11 11.93 -11.43
N MET A 219 -8.82 11.67 -10.16
CA MET A 219 -7.63 10.94 -9.75
C MET A 219 -8.01 9.57 -9.21
N ILE A 220 -7.33 8.54 -9.73
CA ILE A 220 -7.43 7.17 -9.26
C ILE A 220 -6.24 6.91 -8.35
N ILE A 221 -6.52 6.44 -7.13
CA ILE A 221 -5.49 6.15 -6.13
C ILE A 221 -5.75 4.83 -5.39
N GLY A 222 -7.01 4.36 -5.40
CA GLY A 222 -7.46 3.16 -4.70
C GLY A 222 -7.68 3.39 -3.20
N ALA A 223 -8.85 2.99 -2.72
CA ALA A 223 -9.20 3.04 -1.31
C ALA A 223 -8.37 2.03 -0.52
N LYS A 224 -7.59 2.51 0.45
CA LYS A 224 -6.67 1.69 1.26
C LYS A 224 -6.32 2.36 2.57
N SER A 225 -5.83 1.57 3.51
CA SER A 225 -5.36 2.09 4.79
C SER A 225 -4.02 1.48 5.21
N PHE A 226 -3.28 2.24 5.98
CA PHE A 226 -1.95 1.89 6.47
C PHE A 226 -1.85 2.21 7.95
N GLN A 227 -1.16 1.38 8.68
CA GLN A 227 -0.77 1.62 10.06
C GLN A 227 0.68 1.22 10.26
N TRP A 228 1.49 2.13 10.77
CA TRP A 228 2.87 1.91 11.17
C TRP A 228 2.97 2.05 12.67
N THR A 229 3.57 1.06 13.31
CA THR A 229 4.00 1.12 14.70
C THR A 229 5.50 0.88 14.74
N GLN A 230 6.26 1.88 15.11
CA GLN A 230 7.71 1.81 15.20
C GLN A 230 8.16 2.03 16.64
N ILE A 231 9.01 1.14 17.12
CA ILE A 231 9.67 1.27 18.42
C ILE A 231 11.13 1.55 18.17
N LEU A 232 11.57 2.73 18.49
CA LEU A 232 12.96 3.16 18.34
C LEU A 232 13.66 3.07 19.70
N ASN A 233 14.75 2.28 19.74
CA ASN A 233 15.56 2.08 20.93
C ASN A 233 16.95 2.67 20.67
N PHE A 234 17.52 3.30 21.67
CA PHE A 234 18.87 3.87 21.59
C PHE A 234 19.65 3.66 22.89
N PRO A 235 21.00 3.67 22.83
CA PRO A 235 21.87 3.43 23.99
C PRO A 235 21.69 4.44 25.10
N GLU A 236 22.10 4.06 26.31
CA GLU A 236 22.02 4.90 27.53
C GLU A 236 22.76 6.23 27.41
N LYS A 237 23.80 6.29 26.57
CA LYS A 237 24.51 7.55 26.27
C LYS A 237 23.68 8.62 25.60
N PHE A 238 22.52 8.27 25.05
CA PHE A 238 21.64 9.22 24.39
C PHE A 238 20.45 9.58 25.28
N LYS A 239 20.16 10.87 25.37
CA LYS A 239 18.94 11.41 26.00
C LYS A 239 18.02 12.00 24.94
N ILE A 240 16.71 11.86 25.14
CA ILE A 240 15.72 12.47 24.26
C ILE A 240 15.66 13.98 24.57
N LYS A 241 16.16 14.82 23.67
CA LYS A 241 16.06 16.28 23.76
C LYS A 241 14.74 16.78 23.17
N TYR A 242 14.34 16.24 22.02
CA TYR A 242 13.11 16.65 21.35
C TYR A 242 12.42 15.47 20.63
N ILE A 243 11.09 15.49 20.68
CA ILE A 243 10.22 14.64 19.84
C ILE A 243 9.21 15.54 19.12
N PRO A 244 8.83 15.21 17.87
CA PRO A 244 7.86 15.99 17.11
C PRO A 244 6.49 16.05 17.78
N LYS A 245 5.72 17.08 17.44
CA LYS A 245 4.32 17.18 17.83
C LYS A 245 3.48 16.17 17.07
N ASN A 246 2.43 15.67 17.73
CA ASN A 246 1.41 14.85 17.08
C ASN A 246 0.68 15.65 16.01
N VAL A 247 0.33 14.97 14.92
CA VAL A 247 -0.44 15.57 13.82
C VAL A 247 -1.70 14.73 13.60
N SER A 248 -2.83 15.41 13.36
CA SER A 248 -4.08 14.76 12.98
C SER A 248 -4.79 15.61 11.94
N ILE A 249 -5.01 15.04 10.76
CA ILE A 249 -5.77 15.62 9.65
C ILE A 249 -6.86 14.64 9.26
N GLU A 250 -8.10 15.09 9.27
CA GLU A 250 -9.25 14.29 8.86
C GLU A 250 -10.20 15.13 8.03
N ASN A 251 -10.72 14.56 6.96
CA ASN A 251 -11.75 15.13 6.10
C ASN A 251 -12.43 14.03 5.27
N LYS A 252 -13.41 14.40 4.43
CA LYS A 252 -14.16 13.45 3.59
C LYS A 252 -13.33 12.61 2.61
N ALA A 253 -12.08 12.98 2.36
CA ALA A 253 -11.20 12.26 1.43
C ALA A 253 -10.33 11.22 2.14
N GLY A 254 -10.19 11.29 3.45
CA GLY A 254 -9.36 10.40 4.22
C GLY A 254 -8.85 11.02 5.50
N ARG A 255 -7.94 10.33 6.14
CA ARG A 255 -7.32 10.80 7.38
C ARG A 255 -5.84 10.43 7.46
N PHE A 256 -5.08 11.27 8.11
CA PHE A 256 -3.71 10.99 8.52
C PHE A 256 -3.52 11.37 9.98
N LYS A 257 -2.88 10.48 10.74
CA LYS A 257 -2.51 10.74 12.13
C LYS A 257 -1.11 10.23 12.40
N THR A 258 -0.33 11.01 13.15
CA THR A 258 0.93 10.55 13.73
C THR A 258 0.97 10.91 15.21
N THR A 259 1.41 9.95 16.03
CA THR A 259 1.62 10.13 17.46
C THR A 259 3.03 9.71 17.83
N TRP A 260 3.67 10.52 18.65
CA TRP A 260 5.00 10.32 19.19
C TRP A 260 4.90 10.20 20.70
N LYS A 261 5.45 9.15 21.26
CA LYS A 261 5.42 8.91 22.70
C LYS A 261 6.80 8.48 23.20
N ARG A 262 7.27 9.12 24.28
CA ARG A 262 8.37 8.56 25.07
C ARG A 262 7.85 7.33 25.82
N SER A 263 8.49 6.18 25.60
CA SER A 263 8.11 4.90 26.21
C SER A 263 9.17 4.42 27.21
N GLY A 264 9.93 5.37 27.75
CA GLY A 264 11.06 5.17 28.67
C GLY A 264 12.12 6.24 28.45
N THR A 265 13.26 6.11 29.11
CA THR A 265 14.39 7.03 28.97
C THR A 265 15.09 6.91 27.62
N HIS A 266 15.14 5.70 27.05
CA HIS A 266 15.88 5.35 25.84
C HIS A 266 15.01 4.70 24.75
N GLN A 267 13.71 5.02 24.77
CA GLN A 267 12.76 4.45 23.82
C GLN A 267 11.70 5.48 23.41
N ILE A 268 11.41 5.49 22.11
CA ILE A 268 10.30 6.26 21.51
C ILE A 268 9.41 5.30 20.73
N THR A 269 8.10 5.40 20.97
CA THR A 269 7.09 4.72 20.13
C THR A 269 6.45 5.73 19.21
N ILE A 270 6.40 5.39 17.92
CA ILE A 270 5.83 6.20 16.85
C ILE A 270 4.69 5.38 16.24
N VAL A 271 3.49 5.96 16.21
CA VAL A 271 2.35 5.36 15.51
C VAL A 271 1.89 6.31 14.43
N LYS A 272 1.84 5.83 13.19
CA LYS A 272 1.31 6.58 12.04
C LYS A 272 0.15 5.79 11.43
N SER A 273 -0.90 6.48 11.00
CA SER A 273 -1.99 5.89 10.23
C SER A 273 -2.36 6.80 9.07
N LEU A 274 -2.60 6.18 7.91
CA LEU A 274 -3.11 6.85 6.71
C LEU A 274 -4.30 6.07 6.19
N GLU A 275 -5.39 6.76 5.90
CA GLU A 275 -6.53 6.20 5.19
C GLU A 275 -6.86 7.06 3.98
N ILE A 276 -7.00 6.40 2.83
CA ILE A 276 -7.50 6.94 1.57
C ILE A 276 -8.88 6.33 1.38
N SER A 277 -9.93 7.15 1.52
CA SER A 277 -11.30 6.65 1.70
C SER A 277 -11.98 6.19 0.40
N HIS A 278 -11.52 6.66 -0.77
CA HIS A 278 -12.15 6.39 -2.05
C HIS A 278 -11.15 5.92 -3.11
N ASP A 279 -11.63 5.11 -4.06
CA ASP A 279 -10.83 4.69 -5.21
C ASP A 279 -10.53 5.85 -6.16
N ILE A 280 -11.49 6.75 -6.30
CA ILE A 280 -11.48 7.84 -7.28
C ILE A 280 -11.88 9.14 -6.60
N TYR A 281 -11.15 10.18 -6.92
CA TYR A 281 -11.43 11.55 -6.47
C TYR A 281 -11.69 12.45 -7.67
N PRO A 282 -12.91 12.96 -7.85
CA PRO A 282 -13.19 14.01 -8.82
C PRO A 282 -12.29 15.23 -8.60
N ALA A 283 -12.03 16.00 -9.65
CA ALA A 283 -11.13 17.17 -9.58
C ALA A 283 -11.49 18.15 -8.45
N ASN A 284 -12.79 18.38 -8.19
CA ASN A 284 -13.30 19.22 -7.10
C ASN A 284 -13.08 18.65 -5.68
N GLN A 285 -12.78 17.36 -5.56
CA GLN A 285 -12.46 16.69 -4.28
C GLN A 285 -10.94 16.51 -4.08
N TYR A 286 -10.13 16.97 -5.01
CA TYR A 286 -8.69 16.80 -4.93
C TYR A 286 -8.06 17.60 -3.78
N LYS A 287 -8.50 18.83 -3.53
CA LYS A 287 -7.93 19.67 -2.44
C LYS A 287 -7.99 18.99 -1.05
N PRO A 288 -9.14 18.42 -0.62
CA PRO A 288 -9.21 17.65 0.63
C PRO A 288 -8.24 16.47 0.67
N LEU A 289 -8.15 15.67 -0.40
CA LEU A 289 -7.23 14.54 -0.47
C LEU A 289 -5.77 15.02 -0.39
N ARG A 290 -5.40 16.05 -1.16
CA ARG A 290 -4.06 16.61 -1.16
C ARG A 290 -3.60 17.03 0.25
N ARG A 291 -4.51 17.60 1.07
CA ARG A 291 -4.19 17.96 2.48
C ARG A 291 -3.80 16.72 3.31
N VAL A 292 -4.51 15.60 3.16
CA VAL A 292 -4.20 14.34 3.85
C VAL A 292 -2.85 13.79 3.40
N LEU A 293 -2.63 13.73 2.08
CA LEU A 293 -1.39 13.20 1.50
C LEU A 293 -0.17 14.06 1.85
N LEU A 294 -0.31 15.39 1.85
CA LEU A 294 0.77 16.30 2.27
C LEU A 294 1.14 16.10 3.73
N ALA A 295 0.17 15.96 4.63
CA ALA A 295 0.46 15.70 6.04
C ALA A 295 1.23 14.37 6.23
N ALA A 296 0.86 13.33 5.46
CA ALA A 296 1.57 12.06 5.46
C ALA A 296 3.01 12.20 4.96
N LEU A 297 3.23 12.92 3.86
CA LEU A 297 4.56 13.17 3.30
C LEU A 297 5.44 14.02 4.24
N GLN A 298 4.89 15.10 4.80
CA GLN A 298 5.61 15.95 5.75
C GLN A 298 6.00 15.19 7.01
N SER A 299 5.23 14.17 7.42
CA SER A 299 5.58 13.33 8.56
C SER A 299 6.87 12.53 8.36
N LYS A 300 7.32 12.32 7.11
CA LYS A 300 8.59 11.67 6.80
C LYS A 300 9.78 12.56 7.18
N GLN A 301 9.60 13.88 7.13
CA GLN A 301 10.64 14.87 7.42
C GLN A 301 10.73 15.22 8.92
N GLN A 302 9.82 14.68 9.73
CA GLN A 302 9.85 14.92 11.17
C GLN A 302 11.07 14.22 11.80
N MET A 303 11.85 14.98 12.57
CA MET A 303 13.07 14.50 13.22
C MET A 303 12.92 14.52 14.72
N ILE A 304 13.48 13.51 15.37
CA ILE A 304 13.80 13.54 16.80
C ILE A 304 15.18 14.15 17.00
N VAL A 305 15.42 14.71 18.17
CA VAL A 305 16.75 15.15 18.57
C VAL A 305 17.17 14.37 19.81
N LEU A 306 18.27 13.67 19.69
CA LEU A 306 18.93 12.99 20.79
C LEU A 306 20.21 13.77 21.13
N SER A 307 20.51 13.93 22.42
CA SER A 307 21.78 14.46 22.88
C SER A 307 22.66 13.35 23.43
N LYS A 308 23.96 13.43 23.22
CA LYS A 308 24.93 12.58 23.89
C LYS A 308 25.26 13.15 25.27
N ASN A 309 25.33 12.29 26.28
CA ASN A 309 25.79 12.68 27.62
C ASN A 309 27.28 12.97 27.60
#